data_830938ac2dd2aae28703cedf2c5c8d6e
#
_entry.id   830938ac2dd2aae28703cedf2c5c8d6e
#
_cell.length_a   1.000
_cell.length_b   1.000
_cell.length_c   1.000
_cell.angle_alpha   90.00
_cell.angle_beta   90.00
_cell.angle_gamma   90.00
#
_symmetry.space_group_name_H-M   'P 1'
#
loop_
_entity.id
_entity.type
_entity.pdbx_description
1 polymer ?
#
loop_
_entity_poly.entity_id
_entity_poly.type
_entity_poly.pdbx_seq_one_letter_code
_entity_poly.pdbx_strand_id
1 'polypeptide(L)'
;MGSAIHGDEAAFGSLPQGGGGPGGSSIQVRILPYLELGPLYNSINHGVSILDKSNVTSTDVTNSVFHCPPDPLAGSHNPSYAGCVGSGDYRNLGVLGGEKTLRLADIRDGLAATVAASEYLVGGAGVVDRLRLVYTPDDFTTGPAPASADAFAARRGDLVGEVPELGGDTQYYKGFYWALGVENITLYNHIITHNKPKGDRHT
;
A
#
# COMPACT_ATOMS: atom_id res chain seq x y z
N MET A 1 5.33 7.05 -10.68
CA MET A 1 4.52 5.85 -10.38
C MET A 1 3.37 5.68 -11.38
N GLY A 2 2.48 6.66 -11.62
CA GLY A 2 1.35 6.52 -12.55
C GLY A 2 1.72 6.06 -13.95
N SER A 3 2.70 6.69 -14.59
CA SER A 3 3.17 6.31 -15.95
C SER A 3 3.68 4.86 -16.00
N ALA A 4 4.32 4.38 -14.92
CA ALA A 4 4.83 3.03 -14.86
C ALA A 4 3.70 1.99 -14.68
N ILE A 5 2.63 2.34 -13.96
CA ILE A 5 1.41 1.51 -13.87
C ILE A 5 0.75 1.37 -15.25
N HIS A 6 0.67 2.46 -16.02
CA HIS A 6 0.18 2.41 -17.40
C HIS A 6 1.11 1.64 -18.34
N GLY A 7 2.42 1.69 -18.12
CA GLY A 7 3.38 0.88 -18.86
C GLY A 7 3.16 -0.62 -18.65
N ASP A 8 2.93 -1.04 -17.42
CA ASP A 8 2.62 -2.42 -17.08
C ASP A 8 1.28 -2.86 -17.70
N GLU A 9 0.24 -2.02 -17.59
CA GLU A 9 -1.06 -2.29 -18.20
C GLU A 9 -0.96 -2.43 -19.72
N ALA A 10 -0.22 -1.57 -20.39
CA ALA A 10 -0.01 -1.64 -21.84
C ALA A 10 0.69 -2.93 -22.27
N ALA A 11 1.57 -3.48 -21.43
CA ALA A 11 2.28 -4.72 -21.71
C ALA A 11 1.44 -5.98 -21.44
N PHE A 12 0.62 -5.97 -20.39
CA PHE A 12 -0.11 -7.17 -19.93
C PHE A 12 -1.63 -7.11 -20.15
N GLY A 13 -2.17 -5.96 -20.59
CA GLY A 13 -3.60 -5.78 -20.82
C GLY A 13 -4.44 -5.67 -19.54
N SER A 14 -3.79 -5.52 -18.40
CA SER A 14 -4.42 -5.35 -17.09
C SER A 14 -3.51 -4.56 -16.17
N LEU A 15 -4.12 -3.87 -15.19
CA LEU A 15 -3.38 -3.15 -14.17
C LEU A 15 -2.54 -4.12 -13.32
N PRO A 16 -1.37 -3.69 -12.83
CA PRO A 16 -0.54 -4.52 -11.98
C PRO A 16 -1.26 -4.84 -10.67
N GLN A 17 -1.04 -6.04 -10.18
CA GLN A 17 -1.53 -6.46 -8.87
C GLN A 17 -0.81 -5.69 -7.77
N GLY A 18 -1.54 -5.09 -6.84
CA GLY A 18 -0.97 -4.28 -5.79
C GLY A 18 -0.17 -5.07 -4.75
N GLY A 19 -0.64 -6.27 -4.43
CA GLY A 19 0.00 -7.15 -3.45
C GLY A 19 -0.64 -8.54 -3.47
N GLY A 20 -0.23 -9.43 -2.55
CA GLY A 20 -0.88 -10.74 -2.39
C GLY A 20 -0.59 -11.78 -3.48
N GLY A 21 0.14 -11.44 -4.53
CA GLY A 21 0.54 -12.39 -5.57
C GLY A 21 1.58 -13.42 -5.06
N PRO A 22 1.97 -14.39 -5.93
CA PRO A 22 3.02 -15.32 -5.59
C PRO A 22 4.26 -14.58 -5.07
N GLY A 23 4.72 -14.95 -3.88
CA GLY A 23 5.87 -14.30 -3.26
C GLY A 23 5.59 -13.01 -2.48
N GLY A 24 4.36 -12.46 -2.47
CA GLY A 24 4.01 -11.27 -1.67
C GLY A 24 4.67 -9.97 -2.14
N SER A 25 5.10 -9.87 -3.39
CA SER A 25 5.75 -8.68 -3.94
C SER A 25 4.78 -7.52 -4.09
N SER A 26 5.28 -6.31 -3.85
CA SER A 26 4.53 -5.05 -3.95
C SER A 26 4.30 -4.61 -5.39
N ILE A 27 3.42 -3.62 -5.56
CA ILE A 27 3.27 -2.91 -6.83
C ILE A 27 4.58 -2.21 -7.26
N GLN A 28 5.36 -1.72 -6.30
CA GLN A 28 6.66 -1.10 -6.56
C GLN A 28 7.61 -2.06 -7.27
N VAL A 29 7.66 -3.33 -6.84
CA VAL A 29 8.45 -4.36 -7.52
C VAL A 29 7.96 -4.58 -8.94
N ARG A 30 6.66 -4.66 -9.16
CA ARG A 30 6.07 -4.96 -10.47
C ARG A 30 6.33 -3.89 -11.52
N ILE A 31 6.35 -2.62 -11.10
CA ILE A 31 6.56 -1.50 -12.00
C ILE A 31 8.02 -1.11 -12.22
N LEU A 32 9.00 -1.77 -11.58
CA LEU A 32 10.43 -1.51 -11.78
C LEU A 32 10.87 -1.48 -13.24
N PRO A 33 10.43 -2.41 -14.12
CA PRO A 33 10.80 -2.39 -15.53
C PRO A 33 10.44 -1.09 -16.26
N TYR A 34 9.37 -0.43 -15.81
CA TYR A 34 8.85 0.81 -16.42
C TYR A 34 9.39 2.08 -15.74
N LEU A 35 10.35 1.91 -14.82
CA LEU A 35 11.07 2.97 -14.12
C LEU A 35 12.58 2.94 -14.42
N GLU A 36 12.96 2.31 -15.53
CA GLU A 36 14.36 2.09 -15.91
C GLU A 36 15.16 1.25 -14.89
N LEU A 37 14.48 0.52 -14.02
CA LEU A 37 15.05 -0.35 -13.00
C LEU A 37 14.95 -1.85 -13.38
N GLY A 38 14.95 -2.16 -14.67
CA GLY A 38 14.92 -3.54 -15.18
C GLY A 38 16.01 -4.45 -14.60
N PRO A 39 17.27 -4.00 -14.47
CA PRO A 39 18.31 -4.81 -13.81
C PRO A 39 17.96 -5.20 -12.37
N LEU A 40 17.38 -4.29 -11.58
CA LEU A 40 16.91 -4.58 -10.23
C LEU A 40 15.76 -5.59 -10.24
N TYR A 41 14.77 -5.42 -11.12
CA TYR A 41 13.68 -6.37 -11.30
C TYR A 41 14.19 -7.78 -11.61
N ASN A 42 15.13 -7.89 -12.52
CA ASN A 42 15.71 -9.17 -12.95
C ASN A 42 16.62 -9.82 -11.86
N SER A 43 17.09 -9.07 -10.88
CA SER A 43 17.85 -9.61 -9.75
C SER A 43 17.00 -10.24 -8.67
N ILE A 44 15.66 -10.01 -8.70
CA ILE A 44 14.71 -10.57 -7.75
C ILE A 44 14.28 -11.97 -8.22
N ASN A 45 14.34 -12.94 -7.33
CA ASN A 45 13.78 -14.27 -7.58
C ASN A 45 12.27 -14.26 -7.33
N HIS A 46 11.50 -14.12 -8.40
CA HIS A 46 10.03 -14.08 -8.35
C HIS A 46 9.38 -15.46 -8.08
N GLY A 47 10.14 -16.54 -8.07
CA GLY A 47 9.66 -17.91 -7.80
C GLY A 47 9.50 -18.23 -6.31
N VAL A 48 9.99 -17.36 -5.43
CA VAL A 48 9.93 -17.52 -3.97
C VAL A 48 9.33 -16.27 -3.31
N SER A 49 9.13 -16.33 -2.00
CA SER A 49 8.68 -15.15 -1.24
C SER A 49 9.64 -13.98 -1.43
N ILE A 50 9.09 -12.76 -1.52
CA ILE A 50 9.91 -11.53 -1.56
C ILE A 50 10.79 -11.39 -0.30
N LEU A 51 10.38 -12.00 0.80
CA LEU A 51 11.12 -12.04 2.06
C LEU A 51 12.13 -13.20 2.16
N ASP A 52 12.24 -14.03 1.10
CA ASP A 52 13.22 -15.11 1.09
C ASP A 52 14.66 -14.56 1.11
N LYS A 53 15.55 -15.32 1.74
CA LYS A 53 16.97 -14.95 1.90
C LYS A 53 17.66 -14.68 0.54
N SER A 54 17.23 -15.36 -0.52
CA SER A 54 17.77 -15.14 -1.87
C SER A 54 17.43 -13.77 -2.44
N ASN A 55 16.40 -13.08 -1.93
CA ASN A 55 15.98 -11.76 -2.37
C ASN A 55 16.57 -10.61 -1.53
N VAL A 56 17.15 -10.89 -0.37
CA VAL A 56 17.61 -9.85 0.57
C VAL A 56 18.51 -8.83 -0.10
N THR A 57 19.52 -9.25 -0.85
CA THR A 57 20.45 -8.32 -1.51
C THR A 57 19.76 -7.41 -2.51
N SER A 58 18.75 -7.92 -3.23
CA SER A 58 18.02 -7.15 -4.25
C SER A 58 16.96 -6.24 -3.64
N THR A 59 16.39 -6.60 -2.51
CA THR A 59 15.31 -5.86 -1.87
C THR A 59 15.80 -4.93 -0.76
N ASP A 60 17.03 -5.12 -0.28
CA ASP A 60 17.69 -4.27 0.72
C ASP A 60 18.45 -3.10 0.06
N VAL A 61 17.91 -2.59 -1.04
CA VAL A 61 18.47 -1.44 -1.75
C VAL A 61 17.61 -0.19 -1.53
N THR A 62 18.30 0.94 -1.41
CA THR A 62 17.62 2.25 -1.38
C THR A 62 17.10 2.57 -2.79
N ASN A 63 15.80 2.79 -2.90
CA ASN A 63 15.17 3.12 -4.17
C ASN A 63 14.51 4.51 -4.10
N SER A 64 15.30 5.55 -4.43
CA SER A 64 14.88 6.95 -4.30
C SER A 64 13.67 7.32 -5.17
N VAL A 65 13.35 6.55 -6.20
CA VAL A 65 12.17 6.79 -7.06
C VAL A 65 10.84 6.65 -6.29
N PHE A 66 10.87 5.95 -5.15
CA PHE A 66 9.71 5.78 -4.28
C PHE A 66 9.75 6.66 -3.03
N HIS A 67 10.70 7.58 -2.94
CA HIS A 67 10.81 8.49 -1.80
C HIS A 67 10.18 9.84 -2.10
N CYS A 68 9.50 10.42 -1.11
CA CYS A 68 9.14 11.81 -1.09
C CYS A 68 10.32 12.63 -0.55
N PRO A 69 10.97 13.50 -1.34
CA PRO A 69 12.16 14.20 -0.89
C PRO A 69 11.98 15.05 0.37
N PRO A 70 10.81 15.68 0.62
CA PRO A 70 10.57 16.42 1.87
C PRO A 70 10.37 15.55 3.11
N ASP A 71 10.12 14.26 2.98
CA ASP A 71 9.92 13.38 4.13
C ASP A 71 11.27 12.94 4.71
N PRO A 72 11.67 13.42 5.91
CA PRO A 72 12.97 13.09 6.49
C PRO A 72 13.13 11.61 6.87
N LEU A 73 12.04 10.86 6.94
CA LEU A 73 12.06 9.42 7.20
C LEU A 73 11.99 8.57 5.92
N ALA A 74 11.73 9.19 4.76
CA ALA A 74 11.84 8.51 3.49
C ALA A 74 13.33 8.21 3.22
N GLY A 75 13.66 6.96 3.09
CA GLY A 75 15.05 6.54 2.86
C GLY A 75 15.23 5.03 3.01
N SER A 76 16.38 4.52 2.60
CA SER A 76 16.67 3.08 2.62
C SER A 76 15.56 2.26 1.95
N HIS A 77 14.80 1.50 2.70
CA HIS A 77 13.75 0.61 2.19
C HIS A 77 12.34 1.21 2.28
N ASN A 78 12.20 2.46 2.75
CA ASN A 78 10.91 3.04 3.15
C ASN A 78 10.26 3.83 2.01
N PRO A 79 9.26 3.30 1.30
CA PRO A 79 8.57 4.04 0.24
C PRO A 79 7.60 5.07 0.84
N SER A 80 7.44 6.18 0.15
CA SER A 80 6.43 7.21 0.47
C SER A 80 5.16 7.08 -0.37
N TYR A 81 5.06 6.07 -1.22
CA TYR A 81 3.91 5.86 -2.09
C TYR A 81 3.29 4.49 -1.87
N ALA A 82 1.95 4.44 -1.79
CA ALA A 82 1.19 3.21 -1.62
C ALA A 82 0.10 3.08 -2.69
N GLY A 83 -0.18 1.83 -3.08
CA GLY A 83 -1.26 1.48 -3.97
C GLY A 83 -2.61 1.46 -3.26
N CYS A 84 -3.66 1.94 -3.93
CA CYS A 84 -5.02 1.97 -3.39
C CYS A 84 -5.72 0.63 -3.57
N VAL A 85 -6.10 -0.01 -2.47
CA VAL A 85 -6.90 -1.25 -2.48
C VAL A 85 -8.40 -1.01 -2.35
N GLY A 86 -8.83 0.26 -2.32
CA GLY A 86 -10.23 0.65 -2.23
C GLY A 86 -10.69 0.95 -0.81
N SER A 87 -11.98 0.80 -0.56
CA SER A 87 -12.63 1.14 0.71
C SER A 87 -12.84 -0.04 1.65
N GLY A 88 -12.34 -1.22 1.33
CA GLY A 88 -12.49 -2.44 2.12
C GLY A 88 -11.17 -3.15 2.39
N ASP A 89 -11.25 -4.38 2.83
CA ASP A 89 -10.09 -5.25 2.85
C ASP A 89 -9.55 -5.42 1.40
N TYR A 90 -8.27 -5.76 1.26
CA TYR A 90 -7.54 -5.83 -0.03
C TYR A 90 -8.12 -6.80 -1.08
N ARG A 91 -9.33 -7.32 -0.86
CA ARG A 91 -10.00 -8.29 -1.72
C ARG A 91 -10.77 -7.68 -2.91
N ASN A 92 -10.18 -6.69 -3.59
CA ASN A 92 -10.65 -6.24 -4.92
C ASN A 92 -11.66 -5.09 -4.99
N LEU A 93 -11.71 -4.21 -4.02
CA LEU A 93 -12.55 -3.00 -4.10
C LEU A 93 -11.84 -1.82 -4.77
N GLY A 94 -10.51 -1.82 -4.81
CA GLY A 94 -9.70 -0.80 -5.48
C GLY A 94 -9.04 -1.30 -6.76
N VAL A 95 -8.51 -0.37 -7.53
CA VAL A 95 -7.89 -0.66 -8.84
C VAL A 95 -6.59 -1.48 -8.73
N LEU A 96 -5.95 -1.47 -7.57
CA LEU A 96 -4.75 -2.24 -7.27
C LEU A 96 -5.02 -3.32 -6.21
N GLY A 97 -6.24 -3.87 -6.18
CA GLY A 97 -6.63 -4.95 -5.27
C GLY A 97 -5.70 -6.17 -5.34
N GLY A 98 -5.60 -6.90 -4.22
CA GLY A 98 -4.58 -7.94 -4.04
C GLY A 98 -4.74 -9.20 -4.90
N GLU A 99 -5.97 -9.67 -5.15
CA GLU A 99 -6.20 -11.00 -5.75
C GLU A 99 -6.55 -10.99 -7.23
N LYS A 100 -7.09 -9.89 -7.75
CA LYS A 100 -7.48 -9.76 -9.15
C LYS A 100 -6.84 -8.55 -9.81
N THR A 101 -6.40 -8.74 -11.02
CA THR A 101 -6.02 -7.64 -11.90
C THR A 101 -7.28 -7.09 -12.59
N LEU A 102 -7.38 -5.77 -12.72
CA LEU A 102 -8.43 -5.09 -13.45
C LEU A 102 -7.89 -4.55 -14.77
N ARG A 103 -8.71 -4.55 -15.80
CA ARG A 103 -8.41 -3.81 -17.03
C ARG A 103 -8.90 -2.37 -16.86
N LEU A 104 -8.29 -1.42 -17.56
CA LEU A 104 -8.77 -0.02 -17.56
C LEU A 104 -10.25 0.09 -17.95
N ALA A 105 -10.71 -0.77 -18.85
CA ALA A 105 -12.11 -0.82 -19.27
C ALA A 105 -13.09 -1.27 -18.16
N ASP A 106 -12.62 -1.89 -17.11
CA ASP A 106 -13.46 -2.36 -16.00
C ASP A 106 -13.69 -1.24 -14.96
N ILE A 107 -12.99 -0.10 -15.08
CA ILE A 107 -13.13 1.08 -14.21
C ILE A 107 -14.28 1.95 -14.71
N ARG A 108 -15.47 1.73 -14.16
CA ARG A 108 -16.71 2.34 -14.63
C ARG A 108 -16.88 3.80 -14.27
N ASP A 109 -16.28 4.23 -13.18
CA ASP A 109 -16.37 5.63 -12.69
C ASP A 109 -15.43 6.58 -13.44
N GLY A 110 -14.65 6.03 -14.38
CA GLY A 110 -13.66 6.75 -15.17
C GLY A 110 -12.32 6.93 -14.47
N LEU A 111 -11.25 6.90 -15.25
CA LEU A 111 -9.86 6.96 -14.76
C LEU A 111 -9.55 8.25 -13.99
N ALA A 112 -10.16 9.35 -14.38
CA ALA A 112 -9.95 10.66 -13.74
C ALA A 112 -10.59 10.76 -12.35
N ALA A 113 -11.58 9.90 -12.04
CA ALA A 113 -12.27 9.87 -10.76
C ALA A 113 -11.79 8.74 -9.85
N THR A 114 -10.84 7.93 -10.30
CA THR A 114 -10.40 6.73 -9.58
C THR A 114 -8.97 6.88 -9.08
N VAL A 115 -8.78 6.73 -7.77
CA VAL A 115 -7.46 6.81 -7.12
C VAL A 115 -6.73 5.48 -7.26
N ALA A 116 -5.55 5.49 -7.87
CA ALA A 116 -4.70 4.30 -8.01
C ALA A 116 -3.61 4.25 -6.94
N ALA A 117 -3.03 5.37 -6.57
CA ALA A 117 -1.96 5.45 -5.57
C ALA A 117 -2.02 6.77 -4.81
N SER A 118 -1.43 6.81 -3.64
CA SER A 118 -1.30 8.02 -2.84
C SER A 118 0.09 8.10 -2.21
N GLU A 119 0.47 9.33 -1.89
CA GLU A 119 1.62 9.61 -1.04
C GLU A 119 1.22 9.57 0.43
N TYR A 120 2.12 9.15 1.29
CA TYR A 120 1.97 9.16 2.74
C TYR A 120 3.30 9.43 3.44
N LEU A 121 3.23 9.87 4.69
CA LEU A 121 4.41 10.04 5.53
C LEU A 121 4.87 8.69 6.07
N VAL A 122 6.16 8.40 5.86
CA VAL A 122 6.78 7.15 6.32
C VAL A 122 6.79 7.07 7.84
N GLY A 123 6.40 5.94 8.39
CA GLY A 123 6.53 5.64 9.82
C GLY A 123 7.97 5.26 10.20
N GLY A 124 8.27 5.27 11.49
CA GLY A 124 9.59 4.86 11.98
C GLY A 124 9.55 4.47 13.45
N ALA A 125 10.43 3.59 13.87
CA ALA A 125 10.56 3.19 15.26
C ALA A 125 10.87 4.41 16.15
N GLY A 126 10.10 4.60 17.21
CA GLY A 126 10.27 5.71 18.15
C GLY A 126 9.72 7.07 17.67
N VAL A 127 9.10 7.13 16.51
CA VAL A 127 8.46 8.36 16.02
C VAL A 127 7.01 8.42 16.51
N VAL A 128 6.73 9.39 17.38
CA VAL A 128 5.41 9.63 17.97
C VAL A 128 4.68 10.74 17.20
N ASP A 129 4.56 10.59 15.88
CA ASP A 129 3.80 11.50 15.04
C ASP A 129 2.52 10.80 14.54
N ARG A 130 1.36 11.33 14.90
CA ARG A 130 0.04 10.76 14.55
C ARG A 130 -0.16 10.56 13.06
N LEU A 131 0.45 11.37 12.21
CA LEU A 131 0.37 11.26 10.75
C LEU A 131 1.22 10.10 10.19
N ARG A 132 2.17 9.61 11.00
CA ARG A 132 3.11 8.54 10.65
C ARG A 132 2.77 7.20 11.27
N LEU A 133 1.81 7.19 12.20
CA LEU A 133 1.38 5.99 12.90
C LEU A 133 0.26 5.28 12.14
N VAL A 134 0.28 3.99 12.26
CA VAL A 134 -0.84 3.13 11.91
C VAL A 134 -1.46 2.62 13.21
N TYR A 135 -2.75 2.71 13.30
CA TYR A 135 -3.51 2.23 14.43
C TYR A 135 -4.43 1.08 14.02
N THR A 136 -4.32 -0.05 14.70
CA THR A 136 -5.20 -1.20 14.50
C THR A 136 -6.13 -1.30 15.72
N PRO A 137 -7.42 -1.00 15.57
CA PRO A 137 -8.38 -1.20 16.65
C PRO A 137 -8.53 -2.70 16.96
N ASP A 138 -8.59 -3.07 18.24
CA ASP A 138 -8.71 -4.46 18.68
C ASP A 138 -9.91 -5.20 18.10
N ASP A 139 -11.01 -4.50 17.89
CA ASP A 139 -12.24 -5.09 17.32
C ASP A 139 -12.15 -5.45 15.83
N PHE A 140 -11.12 -4.99 15.12
CA PHE A 140 -10.91 -5.40 13.72
C PHE A 140 -10.19 -6.73 13.60
N THR A 141 -9.42 -7.11 14.62
CA THR A 141 -8.69 -8.39 14.64
C THR A 141 -9.56 -9.56 15.06
N THR A 142 -10.67 -9.32 15.77
CA THR A 142 -11.49 -10.37 16.40
C THR A 142 -12.94 -10.49 15.87
N GLY A 143 -13.40 -9.52 15.09
CA GLY A 143 -14.77 -9.50 14.54
C GLY A 143 -14.88 -10.11 13.13
N PRO A 144 -16.08 -10.57 12.74
CA PRO A 144 -16.32 -11.02 11.36
C PRO A 144 -16.10 -9.86 10.38
N ALA A 145 -15.51 -10.16 9.23
CA ALA A 145 -15.33 -9.19 8.16
C ALA A 145 -16.68 -8.55 7.77
N PRO A 146 -16.75 -7.22 7.58
CA PRO A 146 -17.97 -6.56 7.14
C PRO A 146 -18.47 -7.14 5.81
N ALA A 147 -19.77 -7.38 5.71
CA ALA A 147 -20.39 -8.03 4.56
C ALA A 147 -20.44 -7.17 3.29
N SER A 148 -20.21 -5.86 3.40
CA SER A 148 -20.24 -4.92 2.27
C SER A 148 -19.32 -3.73 2.51
N ALA A 149 -18.95 -3.01 1.42
CA ALA A 149 -18.19 -1.78 1.50
C ALA A 149 -18.89 -0.70 2.37
N ASP A 150 -20.22 -0.62 2.31
CA ASP A 150 -21.01 0.34 3.12
C ASP A 150 -20.98 -0.02 4.60
N ALA A 151 -21.12 -1.31 4.95
CA ALA A 151 -21.01 -1.79 6.32
C ALA A 151 -19.61 -1.55 6.88
N PHE A 152 -18.60 -1.71 6.05
CA PHE A 152 -17.22 -1.42 6.39
C PHE A 152 -16.99 0.09 6.61
N ALA A 153 -17.49 0.94 5.73
CA ALA A 153 -17.41 2.39 5.85
C ALA A 153 -18.15 2.92 7.08
N ALA A 154 -19.32 2.37 7.39
CA ALA A 154 -20.10 2.71 8.59
C ALA A 154 -19.33 2.35 9.86
N ARG A 155 -18.83 1.11 9.96
CA ARG A 155 -18.01 0.64 11.10
C ARG A 155 -16.76 1.49 11.31
N ARG A 156 -16.14 1.96 10.22
CA ARG A 156 -15.00 2.91 10.30
C ARG A 156 -15.42 4.32 10.63
N GLY A 157 -16.59 4.75 10.19
CA GLY A 157 -17.17 6.07 10.53
C GLY A 157 -17.28 6.24 12.04
N ASP A 158 -17.76 5.23 12.74
CA ASP A 158 -17.87 5.20 14.19
C ASP A 158 -16.49 5.28 14.88
N LEU A 159 -15.50 4.59 14.32
CA LEU A 159 -14.13 4.57 14.87
C LEU A 159 -13.32 5.85 14.58
N VAL A 160 -13.69 6.61 13.54
CA VAL A 160 -13.02 7.89 13.19
C VAL A 160 -13.26 8.98 14.25
N GLY A 161 -14.27 8.82 15.12
CA GLY A 161 -14.56 9.73 16.25
C GLY A 161 -13.46 9.73 17.32
N GLU A 162 -12.85 8.60 17.57
CA GLU A 162 -11.91 8.40 18.68
C GLU A 162 -10.47 8.32 18.16
N VAL A 163 -9.66 9.31 18.53
CA VAL A 163 -8.20 9.18 18.43
C VAL A 163 -7.77 8.57 19.76
N PRO A 164 -7.31 7.31 19.80
CA PRO A 164 -6.80 6.74 21.04
C PRO A 164 -5.66 7.61 21.56
N GLU A 165 -5.64 7.85 22.84
CA GLU A 165 -4.41 8.26 23.49
C GLU A 165 -3.35 7.20 23.21
N LEU A 166 -2.11 7.62 22.99
CA LEU A 166 -0.97 6.78 22.66
C LEU A 166 -0.78 5.66 23.71
N GLY A 167 -1.44 4.55 23.58
CA GLY A 167 -1.44 3.47 24.57
C GLY A 167 -1.97 2.13 24.07
N GLY A 168 -2.52 2.09 22.84
CA GLY A 168 -2.88 0.86 22.15
C GLY A 168 -1.73 0.32 21.30
N ASP A 169 -1.93 -0.81 20.63
CA ASP A 169 -0.99 -1.42 19.69
C ASP A 169 -0.74 -0.49 18.48
N THR A 170 0.08 0.54 18.70
CA THR A 170 0.54 1.42 17.63
C THR A 170 1.65 0.73 16.86
N GLN A 171 1.34 0.34 15.63
CA GLN A 171 2.34 -0.24 14.74
C GLN A 171 3.06 0.89 13.98
N TYR A 172 4.37 0.93 14.11
CA TYR A 172 5.25 1.95 13.52
C TYR A 172 5.75 1.61 12.11
N TYR A 173 5.09 0.69 11.41
CA TYR A 173 5.60 0.07 10.18
C TYR A 173 5.08 0.67 8.88
N LYS A 174 4.45 1.84 8.91
CA LYS A 174 3.96 2.51 7.71
C LYS A 174 5.12 2.79 6.74
N GLY A 175 5.06 2.17 5.57
CA GLY A 175 6.15 2.29 4.59
C GLY A 175 7.46 1.64 5.00
N PHE A 176 7.43 0.58 5.79
CA PHE A 176 8.62 -0.07 6.33
C PHE A 176 9.49 -0.75 5.26
N TYR A 177 8.90 -1.28 4.18
CA TYR A 177 9.61 -2.11 3.24
C TYR A 177 8.99 -2.05 1.83
N TRP A 178 9.70 -1.42 0.88
CA TRP A 178 9.16 -1.12 -0.44
C TRP A 178 8.78 -2.36 -1.26
N ALA A 179 9.46 -3.49 -1.06
CA ALA A 179 9.27 -4.69 -1.86
C ALA A 179 8.08 -5.55 -1.42
N LEU A 180 7.53 -5.33 -0.22
CA LEU A 180 6.48 -6.16 0.36
C LEU A 180 5.08 -5.59 0.08
N GLY A 181 4.25 -6.36 -0.62
CA GLY A 181 2.91 -6.01 -1.05
C GLY A 181 1.83 -6.29 -0.01
N VAL A 182 1.86 -5.58 1.11
CA VAL A 182 0.85 -5.71 2.18
C VAL A 182 0.34 -4.34 2.61
N GLU A 183 -0.84 -4.34 3.24
CA GLU A 183 -1.43 -3.14 3.81
C GLU A 183 -0.48 -2.46 4.80
N ASN A 184 -0.52 -1.13 4.84
CA ASN A 184 0.33 -0.21 5.61
C ASN A 184 1.79 -0.13 5.20
N ILE A 185 2.27 -1.07 4.42
CA ILE A 185 3.64 -1.04 3.93
C ILE A 185 3.65 -0.40 2.55
N THR A 186 2.94 -0.97 1.58
CA THR A 186 2.89 -0.49 0.20
C THR A 186 1.46 -0.39 -0.35
N LEU A 187 0.47 -0.73 0.46
CA LEU A 187 -0.96 -0.64 0.13
C LEU A 187 -1.71 0.17 1.19
N TYR A 188 -2.78 0.85 0.78
CA TYR A 188 -3.64 1.60 1.69
C TYR A 188 -5.11 1.56 1.28
N ASN A 189 -5.99 1.75 2.26
CA ASN A 189 -7.43 1.88 2.07
C ASN A 189 -7.84 3.34 1.94
N HIS A 190 -8.61 3.67 0.90
CA HIS A 190 -9.10 5.04 0.67
C HIS A 190 -10.49 5.25 1.28
N ILE A 191 -10.55 5.41 2.61
CA ILE A 191 -11.82 5.60 3.33
C ILE A 191 -11.90 6.98 3.97
N ILE A 192 -10.76 7.56 4.33
CA ILE A 192 -10.71 8.86 5.00
C ILE A 192 -10.39 9.92 3.97
N THR A 193 -11.11 11.04 4.01
CA THR A 193 -10.84 12.19 3.13
C THR A 193 -9.44 12.73 3.38
N HIS A 194 -8.81 13.17 2.30
CA HIS A 194 -7.48 13.77 2.31
C HIS A 194 -7.31 14.84 3.40
N ASN A 195 -6.15 14.87 4.05
CA ASN A 195 -5.79 15.85 5.09
C ASN A 195 -6.67 15.87 6.34
N LYS A 196 -7.36 14.82 6.69
CA LYS A 196 -7.94 14.74 8.04
C LYS A 196 -6.84 14.68 9.09
N PRO A 197 -6.94 15.46 10.19
CA PRO A 197 -5.93 15.54 11.24
C PRO A 197 -5.87 14.27 12.13
N LYS A 198 -6.29 13.13 11.61
CA LYS A 198 -6.33 11.84 12.29
C LYS A 198 -5.46 10.86 11.52
N GLY A 199 -4.61 10.13 12.23
CA GLY A 199 -3.73 9.11 11.63
C GLY A 199 -4.47 8.07 10.82
N ASP A 200 -3.76 7.40 9.93
CA ASP A 200 -4.29 6.28 9.15
C ASP A 200 -4.66 5.13 10.08
N ARG A 201 -5.74 4.44 9.74
CA ARG A 201 -6.20 3.26 10.46
C ARG A 201 -6.07 2.03 9.58
N HIS A 202 -5.65 0.96 10.19
CA HIS A 202 -5.73 -0.39 9.64
C HIS A 202 -7.12 -0.98 9.76
N THR A 203 -7.43 -1.82 8.82
CA THR A 203 -8.50 -2.82 8.91
C THR A 203 -7.94 -4.21 8.77
#